data_2bf46e14ff6e95e215c688fa273cabaa
#
_entry.id   2bf46e14ff6e95e215c688fa273cabaa
#
_cell.length_a   1.000
_cell.length_b   1.000
_cell.length_c   1.000
_cell.angle_alpha   90.00
_cell.angle_beta   90.00
_cell.angle_gamma   90.00
#
_symmetry.space_group_name_H-M   'P 1'
#
loop_
_entity.id
_entity.type
_entity.pdbx_description
1 polymer ?
#
loop_
_entity_poly.entity_id
_entity_poly.type
_entity_poly.pdbx_seq_one_letter_code
_entity_poly.pdbx_strand_id
1 'polypeptide(L)'
;MAMKDMFSYMGAREVMRKQFAASDATTPAESTGLDTLGFNSVTFVVAGKVSADEDPVMNFTLKHSDDNVNYVDVPEDQMMVSAPLSYEAPVQKVGYIGGRRYVKLVATMSSALSTATIDTTAVAVMLRPAIAPVA
;
A
#
# COMPACT_ATOMS: atom_id res chain seq x y z
N MET A 1 -26.08 -5.83 12.33
CA MET A 1 -26.32 -5.32 11.12
C MET A 1 -25.12 -5.06 10.37
N ALA A 2 -25.11 -5.51 9.31
CA ALA A 2 -23.97 -5.42 8.55
C ALA A 2 -23.66 -3.99 8.27
N MET A 3 -22.43 -3.69 8.08
CA MET A 3 -22.05 -2.42 7.71
C MET A 3 -22.37 -2.21 6.27
N LYS A 4 -23.56 -1.90 5.99
CA LYS A 4 -23.90 -1.59 4.63
C LYS A 4 -23.41 -0.22 4.23
N ASP A 5 -23.17 0.64 5.20
CA ASP A 5 -22.70 1.98 4.90
C ASP A 5 -21.21 2.08 5.14
N MET A 6 -20.43 1.45 4.28
CA MET A 6 -19.00 1.57 4.37
C MET A 6 -18.52 3.00 4.13
N PHE A 7 -19.27 3.76 3.37
CA PHE A 7 -18.82 5.11 3.01
C PHE A 7 -18.57 5.97 4.23
N SER A 8 -19.47 5.90 5.20
CA SER A 8 -19.36 6.73 6.41
C SER A 8 -18.24 6.31 7.34
N TYR A 9 -17.80 5.05 7.26
CA TYR A 9 -16.77 4.53 8.15
C TYR A 9 -15.42 4.38 7.49
N MET A 10 -15.32 4.72 6.22
CA MET A 10 -14.12 4.53 5.46
C MET A 10 -13.46 5.85 5.13
N GLY A 11 -12.16 5.94 5.35
CA GLY A 11 -11.34 7.02 4.83
C GLY A 11 -10.55 6.51 3.65
N ALA A 12 -10.32 7.36 2.68
CA ALA A 12 -9.49 7.01 1.54
C ALA A 12 -8.55 8.17 1.23
N ARG A 13 -7.29 7.84 0.98
CA ARG A 13 -6.29 8.86 0.71
C ARG A 13 -5.26 8.33 -0.28
N GLU A 14 -4.97 9.10 -1.32
CA GLU A 14 -3.90 8.73 -2.24
C GLU A 14 -2.57 8.96 -1.54
N VAL A 15 -1.71 7.95 -1.54
CA VAL A 15 -0.42 8.03 -0.87
C VAL A 15 0.75 7.97 -1.84
N MET A 16 0.55 7.48 -3.05
CA MET A 16 1.62 7.39 -4.03
C MET A 16 1.03 7.45 -5.44
N ARG A 17 1.72 8.19 -6.31
CA ARG A 17 1.44 8.19 -7.74
C ARG A 17 2.78 8.35 -8.44
N LYS A 18 3.22 7.32 -9.13
CA LYS A 18 4.55 7.33 -9.72
C LYS A 18 4.64 6.39 -10.90
N GLN A 19 5.37 6.80 -11.92
CA GLN A 19 5.76 5.91 -13.00
C GLN A 19 7.15 5.38 -12.73
N PHE A 20 7.32 4.08 -12.80
CA PHE A 20 8.60 3.43 -12.63
C PHE A 20 9.12 2.96 -13.98
N ALA A 21 10.42 3.12 -14.21
CA ALA A 21 11.09 2.73 -15.44
C ALA A 21 12.31 1.89 -15.10
N ALA A 22 13.04 1.45 -16.13
CA ALA A 22 14.19 0.59 -15.95
C ALA A 22 15.24 1.18 -15.01
N SER A 23 15.44 2.48 -15.05
CA SER A 23 16.44 3.14 -14.21
C SER A 23 16.05 3.15 -12.72
N ASP A 24 14.82 2.84 -12.39
CA ASP A 24 14.34 2.89 -11.00
C ASP A 24 14.49 1.55 -10.28
N ALA A 25 14.96 0.52 -10.97
CA ALA A 25 14.88 -0.86 -10.47
C ALA A 25 15.60 -1.12 -9.15
N THR A 26 16.63 -0.37 -8.84
CA THR A 26 17.43 -0.62 -7.64
C THR A 26 17.14 0.32 -6.49
N THR A 27 16.26 1.28 -6.69
CA THR A 27 15.98 2.29 -5.66
C THR A 27 14.55 2.15 -5.17
N PRO A 28 14.33 1.69 -3.94
CA PRO A 28 12.98 1.63 -3.40
C PRO A 28 12.37 3.02 -3.31
N ALA A 29 11.10 3.12 -3.62
CA ALA A 29 10.35 4.36 -3.50
C ALA A 29 9.41 4.27 -2.31
N GLU A 30 9.32 5.32 -1.53
CA GLU A 30 8.48 5.36 -0.34
C GLU A 30 7.39 6.41 -0.48
N SER A 31 6.20 6.09 0.03
CA SER A 31 5.12 7.05 0.08
C SER A 31 5.35 8.03 1.23
N THR A 32 4.50 9.05 1.33
CA THR A 32 4.49 9.87 2.53
C THR A 32 3.92 9.07 3.69
N GLY A 33 4.25 9.48 4.91
CA GLY A 33 3.72 8.80 6.09
C GLY A 33 2.22 9.03 6.22
N LEU A 34 1.48 7.96 6.45
CA LEU A 34 0.04 8.02 6.66
C LEU A 34 -0.24 8.01 8.15
N ASP A 35 -0.96 9.01 8.63
CA ASP A 35 -1.37 9.07 10.02
C ASP A 35 -2.66 8.25 10.17
N THR A 36 -2.59 7.19 10.95
CA THR A 36 -3.72 6.28 11.14
C THR A 36 -4.55 6.58 12.38
N LEU A 37 -4.30 7.72 13.03
CA LEU A 37 -5.04 8.07 14.23
C LEU A 37 -6.53 8.16 13.95
N GLY A 38 -7.33 7.49 14.76
CA GLY A 38 -8.77 7.46 14.57
C GLY A 38 -9.28 6.30 13.73
N PHE A 39 -8.38 5.50 13.19
CA PHE A 39 -8.73 4.33 12.38
C PHE A 39 -8.10 3.09 13.02
N ASN A 40 -8.78 1.96 12.92
CA ASN A 40 -8.23 0.71 13.44
C ASN A 40 -7.89 -0.32 12.36
N SER A 41 -8.14 0.00 11.11
CA SER A 41 -7.77 -0.86 9.99
C SER A 41 -7.25 -0.02 8.86
N VAL A 42 -6.17 -0.46 8.24
CA VAL A 42 -5.58 0.23 7.10
C VAL A 42 -5.20 -0.81 6.06
N THR A 43 -5.62 -0.60 4.82
CA THR A 43 -5.20 -1.42 3.69
C THR A 43 -4.81 -0.48 2.56
N PHE A 44 -3.64 -0.73 1.98
CA PHE A 44 -3.21 0.02 0.81
C PHE A 44 -3.63 -0.78 -0.42
N VAL A 45 -4.30 -0.13 -1.34
CA VAL A 45 -4.67 -0.72 -2.62
C VAL A 45 -3.81 -0.06 -3.68
N VAL A 46 -3.00 -0.85 -4.35
CA VAL A 46 -2.09 -0.34 -5.37
C VAL A 46 -2.55 -0.83 -6.71
N ALA A 47 -2.81 0.09 -7.61
CA ALA A 47 -3.12 -0.23 -8.99
C ALA A 47 -1.91 0.14 -9.85
N GLY A 48 -1.44 -0.79 -10.65
CA GLY A 48 -0.29 -0.56 -11.50
C GLY A 48 -0.56 -1.03 -12.92
N LYS A 49 -0.32 -0.14 -13.89
CA LYS A 49 -0.45 -0.50 -15.29
C LYS A 49 0.92 -0.75 -15.84
N VAL A 50 1.19 -1.98 -16.21
CA VAL A 50 2.46 -2.38 -16.82
C VAL A 50 2.32 -2.27 -18.33
N SER A 51 3.24 -1.58 -18.99
CA SER A 51 3.10 -1.26 -20.41
C SER A 51 3.31 -2.44 -21.33
N ALA A 52 3.97 -3.50 -20.89
CA ALA A 52 4.22 -4.68 -21.70
C ALA A 52 4.40 -5.92 -20.83
N ASP A 53 4.16 -7.09 -21.42
CA ASP A 53 4.29 -8.36 -20.70
C ASP A 53 5.77 -8.78 -20.70
N GLU A 54 6.55 -8.21 -19.80
CA GLU A 54 7.97 -8.45 -19.68
C GLU A 54 8.38 -8.95 -18.33
N ASP A 55 7.51 -9.51 -17.56
CA ASP A 55 7.80 -9.94 -16.20
C ASP A 55 8.40 -8.89 -15.27
N PRO A 56 8.02 -7.63 -15.36
CA PRO A 56 8.44 -6.73 -14.32
C PRO A 56 7.60 -7.04 -13.10
N VAL A 57 8.21 -7.35 -12.01
CA VAL A 57 7.51 -7.62 -10.76
C VAL A 57 7.82 -6.49 -9.80
N MET A 58 6.79 -5.82 -9.33
CA MET A 58 6.92 -4.79 -8.32
C MET A 58 6.18 -5.23 -7.08
N ASN A 59 6.86 -5.24 -5.96
CA ASN A 59 6.30 -5.65 -4.70
C ASN A 59 6.20 -4.45 -3.77
N PHE A 60 5.15 -4.41 -2.97
CA PHE A 60 4.94 -3.36 -2.00
C PHE A 60 4.98 -3.93 -0.62
N THR A 61 5.71 -3.27 0.27
CA THR A 61 5.80 -3.60 1.67
C THR A 61 5.53 -2.35 2.49
N LEU A 62 5.63 -2.46 3.80
CA LEU A 62 5.28 -1.35 4.69
C LEU A 62 6.43 -1.04 5.63
N LYS A 63 6.50 0.23 6.02
CA LYS A 63 7.29 0.67 7.17
C LYS A 63 6.35 1.39 8.12
N HIS A 64 6.64 1.35 9.41
CA HIS A 64 5.81 2.01 10.40
C HIS A 64 6.66 2.78 11.41
N SER A 65 6.02 3.71 12.11
CA SER A 65 6.70 4.59 13.04
C SER A 65 5.73 5.11 14.09
N ASP A 66 6.25 5.43 15.28
CA ASP A 66 5.47 6.08 16.32
C ASP A 66 5.55 7.60 16.24
N ASP A 67 6.58 8.14 15.59
CA ASP A 67 6.85 9.59 15.59
C ASP A 67 6.88 10.22 14.20
N ASN A 68 6.62 9.45 13.16
CA ASN A 68 6.65 9.90 11.76
C ASN A 68 8.04 10.37 11.31
N VAL A 69 9.07 10.00 12.01
CA VAL A 69 10.46 10.34 11.69
C VAL A 69 11.30 9.10 11.57
N ASN A 70 11.24 8.24 12.58
CA ASN A 70 12.04 7.03 12.61
C ASN A 70 11.17 5.85 12.19
N TYR A 71 11.36 5.38 10.99
CA TYR A 71 10.59 4.27 10.43
C TYR A 71 11.41 3.00 10.42
N VAL A 72 10.76 1.88 10.70
CA VAL A 72 11.35 0.55 10.60
C VAL A 72 10.44 -0.33 9.76
N ASP A 73 10.99 -1.41 9.22
CA ASP A 73 10.21 -2.32 8.41
C ASP A 73 9.15 -3.00 9.25
N VAL A 74 7.96 -3.15 8.69
CA VAL A 74 6.88 -3.88 9.35
C VAL A 74 7.18 -5.37 9.23
N PRO A 75 7.18 -6.12 10.35
CA PRO A 75 7.37 -7.56 10.29
C PRO A 75 6.29 -8.27 9.47
N GLU A 76 6.62 -9.39 8.88
CA GLU A 76 5.67 -10.12 8.04
C GLU A 76 4.40 -10.53 8.77
N ASP A 77 4.48 -10.77 10.06
CA ASP A 77 3.31 -11.16 10.84
C ASP A 77 2.40 -9.97 11.18
N GLN A 78 2.80 -8.76 10.81
CA GLN A 78 2.00 -7.55 11.02
C GLN A 78 1.50 -6.95 9.72
N MET A 79 1.62 -7.65 8.61
CA MET A 79 1.06 -7.20 7.35
C MET A 79 0.57 -8.40 6.53
N MET A 80 -0.37 -8.12 5.63
CA MET A 80 -0.91 -9.12 4.71
C MET A 80 -0.73 -8.57 3.30
N VAL A 81 -0.07 -9.34 2.44
CA VAL A 81 0.27 -8.88 1.10
C VAL A 81 -0.28 -9.86 0.08
N SER A 82 -0.99 -9.35 -0.91
CA SER A 82 -1.44 -10.18 -2.02
C SER A 82 -0.30 -10.36 -3.03
N ALA A 83 -0.58 -10.98 -4.17
CA ALA A 83 0.45 -11.22 -5.18
C ALA A 83 1.06 -9.92 -5.68
N PRO A 84 2.38 -9.90 -5.96
CA PRO A 84 3.02 -8.69 -6.48
C PRO A 84 2.43 -8.22 -7.81
N LEU A 85 2.64 -6.95 -8.12
CA LEU A 85 2.16 -6.38 -9.38
C LEU A 85 2.89 -7.00 -10.56
N SER A 86 2.14 -7.32 -11.58
CA SER A 86 2.68 -7.79 -12.86
C SER A 86 1.73 -7.39 -13.98
N TYR A 87 2.09 -7.72 -15.19
CA TYR A 87 1.23 -7.43 -16.34
C TYR A 87 -0.14 -8.07 -16.19
N GLU A 88 -0.20 -9.29 -15.66
CA GLU A 88 -1.45 -10.02 -15.48
C GLU A 88 -2.10 -9.79 -14.11
N ALA A 89 -1.39 -9.19 -13.18
CA ALA A 89 -1.90 -8.90 -11.85
C ALA A 89 -1.73 -7.41 -11.56
N PRO A 90 -2.61 -6.56 -12.07
CA PRO A 90 -2.43 -5.11 -12.00
C PRO A 90 -2.83 -4.47 -10.67
N VAL A 91 -3.29 -5.24 -9.72
CA VAL A 91 -3.69 -4.71 -8.41
C VAL A 91 -3.06 -5.54 -7.30
N GLN A 92 -2.47 -4.85 -6.34
CA GLN A 92 -1.95 -5.49 -5.13
C GLN A 92 -2.58 -4.83 -3.91
N LYS A 93 -2.88 -5.62 -2.90
CA LYS A 93 -3.37 -5.12 -1.61
C LYS A 93 -2.33 -5.40 -0.55
N VAL A 94 -2.10 -4.42 0.31
CA VAL A 94 -1.18 -4.56 1.43
C VAL A 94 -1.91 -4.08 2.68
N GLY A 95 -2.23 -5.00 3.58
CA GLY A 95 -2.93 -4.69 4.81
C GLY A 95 -1.96 -4.55 5.98
N TYR A 96 -2.21 -3.59 6.85
CA TYR A 96 -1.40 -3.35 8.04
C TYR A 96 -2.19 -3.77 9.28
N ILE A 97 -1.61 -4.64 10.07
CA ILE A 97 -2.22 -5.09 11.33
C ILE A 97 -1.33 -4.80 12.54
N GLY A 98 -0.34 -3.94 12.38
CA GLY A 98 0.47 -3.49 13.49
C GLY A 98 -0.22 -2.39 14.29
N GLY A 99 0.45 -1.93 15.34
CA GLY A 99 -0.14 -0.98 16.28
C GLY A 99 0.44 0.41 16.26
N ARG A 100 1.32 0.74 15.33
CA ARG A 100 1.94 2.07 15.32
C ARG A 100 1.11 3.07 14.55
N ARG A 101 1.25 4.32 14.91
CA ARG A 101 0.40 5.38 14.38
C ARG A 101 0.67 5.71 12.92
N TYR A 102 1.94 5.73 12.51
CA TYR A 102 2.30 6.16 11.16
C TYR A 102 2.78 4.99 10.34
N VAL A 103 2.29 4.89 9.11
CA VAL A 103 2.62 3.79 8.21
C VAL A 103 2.91 4.37 6.84
N LYS A 104 3.91 3.86 6.15
CA LYS A 104 4.13 4.22 4.75
C LYS A 104 4.37 2.99 3.89
N LEU A 105 4.06 3.17 2.62
CA LEU A 105 4.16 2.14 1.61
C LEU A 105 5.53 2.23 0.95
N VAL A 106 6.16 1.09 0.74
CA VAL A 106 7.47 1.01 0.09
C VAL A 106 7.33 0.16 -1.16
N ALA A 107 7.71 0.72 -2.30
CA ALA A 107 7.67 0.04 -3.58
C ALA A 107 9.07 -0.46 -3.92
N THR A 108 9.20 -1.73 -4.26
CA THR A 108 10.47 -2.34 -4.62
C THR A 108 10.30 -3.13 -5.91
N MET A 109 11.15 -2.88 -6.89
CA MET A 109 11.15 -3.70 -8.10
C MET A 109 12.09 -4.88 -7.93
N SER A 110 11.61 -6.06 -8.29
CA SER A 110 12.40 -7.28 -8.13
C SER A 110 13.42 -7.47 -9.24
N SER A 111 13.24 -6.82 -10.37
CA SER A 111 14.18 -6.90 -11.48
C SER A 111 14.12 -5.63 -12.30
N ALA A 112 15.17 -5.39 -13.07
CA ALA A 112 15.20 -4.24 -13.96
C ALA A 112 14.21 -4.45 -15.11
N LEU A 113 13.52 -3.40 -15.48
CA LEU A 113 12.68 -3.40 -16.68
C LEU A 113 13.59 -3.15 -17.88
N SER A 114 13.33 -3.78 -19.00
CA SER A 114 14.09 -3.49 -20.20
C SER A 114 13.46 -2.34 -20.99
N THR A 115 12.19 -2.42 -21.32
CA THR A 115 11.50 -1.36 -22.04
C THR A 115 10.16 -0.99 -21.40
N ALA A 116 9.63 -1.85 -20.55
CA ALA A 116 8.33 -1.61 -19.93
C ALA A 116 8.39 -0.55 -18.85
N THR A 117 7.28 0.12 -18.63
CA THR A 117 7.12 1.04 -17.52
C THR A 117 5.93 0.59 -16.70
N ILE A 118 5.88 1.02 -15.45
CA ILE A 118 4.75 0.72 -14.56
C ILE A 118 4.21 2.03 -14.02
N ASP A 119 2.97 2.36 -14.38
CA ASP A 119 2.30 3.51 -13.81
C ASP A 119 1.55 3.05 -12.57
N THR A 120 1.91 3.55 -11.42
CA THR A 120 1.31 3.12 -10.16
C THR A 120 0.54 4.23 -9.49
N THR A 121 -0.56 3.85 -8.87
CA THR A 121 -1.32 4.72 -7.98
C THR A 121 -1.70 3.89 -6.76
N ALA A 122 -1.39 4.39 -5.58
CA ALA A 122 -1.68 3.70 -4.34
C ALA A 122 -2.63 4.55 -3.50
N VAL A 123 -3.66 3.92 -3.00
CA VAL A 123 -4.67 4.55 -2.15
C VAL A 123 -4.72 3.79 -0.84
N ALA A 124 -4.67 4.52 0.27
CA ALA A 124 -4.88 3.92 1.58
C ALA A 124 -6.37 3.95 1.88
N VAL A 125 -6.92 2.80 2.24
CA VAL A 125 -8.30 2.67 2.67
C VAL A 125 -8.28 2.37 4.16
N MET A 126 -8.92 3.22 4.94
CA MET A 126 -8.89 3.11 6.39
C MET A 126 -10.32 2.98 6.92
N LEU A 127 -10.50 2.10 7.90
CA LEU A 127 -11.81 1.94 8.52
C LEU A 127 -11.76 2.43 9.96
N ARG A 128 -12.73 3.24 10.32
CA ARG A 128 -12.93 3.62 11.70
C ARG A 128 -13.53 2.44 12.45
N PRO A 129 -13.32 2.35 13.74
CA PRO A 129 -14.00 1.36 14.52
C PRO A 129 -15.47 1.60 14.33
N ALA A 130 -16.17 0.57 13.99
CA ALA A 130 -17.57 0.64 13.94
C ALA A 130 -17.99 0.79 15.34
N ILE A 131 -18.51 1.84 15.66
CA ILE A 131 -19.02 1.98 16.87
C ILE A 131 -20.26 1.33 16.87
N ALA A 132 -20.23 0.31 16.95
CA ALA A 132 -21.23 -0.44 16.92
C ALA A 132 -22.10 -0.15 17.88
N PRO A 133 -23.01 0.03 17.63
CA PRO A 133 -23.85 0.15 18.40
C PRO A 133 -24.13 -0.88 19.06
N VAL A 134 -24.06 -1.09 19.28
CA VAL A 134 -24.32 -1.84 19.67
C VAL A 134 -25.22 -2.36 19.82
N ALA A 135 -25.57 -2.53 19.87
CA ALA A 135 -26.50 -3.21 19.94
C ALA A 135 -26.86 -3.45 19.91
#